data_5dd70b493b480299158c707afd881251
#
_entry.id   5dd70b493b480299158c707afd881251
#
_cell.length_a   1.000
_cell.length_b   1.000
_cell.length_c   1.000
_cell.angle_alpha   90.00
_cell.angle_beta   90.00
_cell.angle_gamma   90.00
#
_symmetry.space_group_name_H-M   'P 1'
#
loop_
_entity.id
_entity.type
_entity.pdbx_description
1 polymer ?
#
loop_
_entity_poly.entity_id
_entity_poly.type
_entity_poly.pdbx_seq_one_letter_code
_entity_poly.pdbx_strand_id
1 'polypeptide(L)'
;MKKIKEVIVVEGKDDTKRINLAVNADTLETRGSALSEETIEQIQQLQETRGVIVFTDPDFSGEKIRKTIAAEVPNVKHAFLKRSDAVPDHKGSLGVEHASPEAIRLALEHLYTEDDEALPQISQDDLMEAGLIVGKEAKQRRIKLGEILGIGYVNAKQLPKRLQLFQVAKSDFEQAVQQIYGGKYEESDWDWESHANPGDFRKIWPIR
;
A
#
# COMPACT_ATOMS: atom_id res chain seq x y z
N MET A 1 27.26 -0.61 -1.84
CA MET A 1 25.98 -1.34 -1.70
C MET A 1 25.85 -2.35 -2.83
N LYS A 2 25.33 -3.56 -2.56
CA LYS A 2 25.03 -4.55 -3.61
C LYS A 2 23.95 -3.97 -4.52
N LYS A 3 24.09 -4.18 -5.85
CA LYS A 3 23.09 -3.72 -6.82
C LYS A 3 21.80 -4.57 -6.69
N ILE A 4 20.66 -3.91 -6.61
CA ILE A 4 19.33 -4.56 -6.69
C ILE A 4 19.18 -5.09 -8.12
N LYS A 5 18.73 -6.33 -8.25
CA LYS A 5 18.56 -6.99 -9.56
C LYS A 5 17.37 -6.42 -10.32
N GLU A 6 16.28 -6.22 -9.60
CA GLU A 6 15.02 -5.69 -10.14
C GLU A 6 15.18 -4.25 -10.61
N VAL A 7 14.35 -3.85 -11.57
CA VAL A 7 14.21 -2.46 -11.98
C VAL A 7 13.10 -1.81 -11.17
N ILE A 8 13.36 -0.63 -10.61
CA ILE A 8 12.39 0.12 -9.82
C ILE A 8 11.62 1.06 -10.75
N VAL A 9 10.30 0.85 -10.89
CA VAL A 9 9.42 1.73 -11.65
C VAL A 9 8.96 2.86 -10.74
N VAL A 10 9.22 4.10 -11.17
CA VAL A 10 8.89 5.35 -10.46
C VAL A 10 8.11 6.30 -11.37
N GLU A 11 7.58 7.39 -10.83
CA GLU A 11 6.79 8.36 -11.61
C GLU A 11 7.67 9.29 -12.44
N GLY A 12 8.75 9.81 -11.87
CA GLY A 12 9.55 10.85 -12.50
C GLY A 12 11.04 10.82 -12.19
N LYS A 13 11.74 11.82 -12.77
CA LYS A 13 13.20 11.96 -12.65
C LYS A 13 13.66 12.28 -11.24
N ASP A 14 12.86 12.99 -10.46
CA ASP A 14 13.25 13.38 -9.10
C ASP A 14 13.17 12.18 -8.16
N ASP A 15 12.20 11.26 -8.39
CA ASP A 15 12.18 9.96 -7.72
C ASP A 15 13.40 9.12 -8.06
N THR A 16 13.77 9.05 -9.35
CA THR A 16 14.99 8.38 -9.82
C THR A 16 16.23 8.89 -9.07
N LYS A 17 16.39 10.20 -8.97
CA LYS A 17 17.51 10.79 -8.23
C LYS A 17 17.49 10.39 -6.76
N ARG A 18 16.31 10.41 -6.15
CA ARG A 18 16.14 10.08 -4.73
C ARG A 18 16.41 8.61 -4.46
N ILE A 19 15.92 7.70 -5.31
CA ILE A 19 16.22 6.26 -5.23
C ILE A 19 17.74 6.01 -5.32
N ASN A 20 18.42 6.65 -6.26
CA ASN A 20 19.86 6.49 -6.46
C ASN A 20 20.71 7.00 -5.28
N LEU A 21 20.19 7.92 -4.46
CA LEU A 21 20.83 8.31 -3.20
C LEU A 21 20.67 7.25 -2.10
N ALA A 22 19.61 6.46 -2.16
CA ALA A 22 19.28 5.47 -1.14
C ALA A 22 19.88 4.09 -1.43
N VAL A 23 19.82 3.64 -2.69
CA VAL A 23 20.22 2.29 -3.12
C VAL A 23 20.92 2.32 -4.48
N ASN A 24 21.62 1.23 -4.80
CA ASN A 24 22.17 1.00 -6.13
C ASN A 24 21.16 0.16 -6.93
N ALA A 25 20.32 0.80 -7.75
CA ALA A 25 19.30 0.17 -8.57
C ALA A 25 19.13 0.90 -9.90
N ASP A 26 18.66 0.19 -10.92
CA ASP A 26 18.18 0.82 -12.14
C ASP A 26 16.72 1.23 -11.97
N THR A 27 16.33 2.34 -12.59
CA THR A 27 14.96 2.87 -12.53
C THR A 27 14.35 2.99 -13.92
N LEU A 28 13.03 2.87 -14.02
CA LEU A 28 12.22 3.21 -15.18
C LEU A 28 11.17 4.25 -14.77
N GLU A 29 11.11 5.37 -15.49
CA GLU A 29 10.19 6.47 -15.23
C GLU A 29 8.92 6.31 -16.08
N THR A 30 7.73 6.40 -15.45
CA THR A 30 6.44 6.33 -16.18
C THR A 30 6.07 7.62 -16.91
N ARG A 31 6.69 8.74 -16.50
CA ARG A 31 6.48 10.07 -17.08
C ARG A 31 5.03 10.54 -17.06
N GLY A 32 4.32 10.26 -15.98
CA GLY A 32 2.95 10.67 -15.74
C GLY A 32 2.00 9.49 -15.48
N SER A 33 0.77 9.83 -15.09
CA SER A 33 -0.24 8.85 -14.67
C SER A 33 -0.91 8.08 -15.82
N ALA A 34 -0.75 8.51 -17.05
CA ALA A 34 -1.21 7.83 -18.25
C ALA A 34 -0.05 7.01 -18.83
N LEU A 35 0.01 5.73 -18.46
CA LEU A 35 0.99 4.80 -18.99
C LEU A 35 0.72 4.55 -20.48
N SER A 36 1.73 4.76 -21.32
CA SER A 36 1.65 4.37 -22.73
C SER A 36 1.79 2.85 -22.89
N GLU A 37 1.25 2.31 -23.96
CA GLU A 37 1.42 0.89 -24.32
C GLU A 37 2.93 0.51 -24.39
N GLU A 38 3.75 1.38 -24.98
CA GLU A 38 5.21 1.20 -25.03
C GLU A 38 5.84 1.08 -23.62
N THR A 39 5.39 1.91 -22.67
CA THR A 39 5.88 1.83 -21.28
C THR A 39 5.49 0.51 -20.63
N ILE A 40 4.26 0.04 -20.85
CA ILE A 40 3.80 -1.26 -20.35
C ILE A 40 4.61 -2.40 -20.96
N GLU A 41 4.85 -2.40 -22.27
CA GLU A 41 5.68 -3.41 -22.94
C GLU A 41 7.11 -3.44 -22.38
N GLN A 42 7.71 -2.28 -22.10
CA GLN A 42 9.03 -2.20 -21.47
C GLN A 42 9.00 -2.81 -20.05
N ILE A 43 7.96 -2.53 -19.26
CA ILE A 43 7.81 -3.10 -17.91
C ILE A 43 7.64 -4.62 -18.00
N GLN A 44 6.87 -5.15 -18.96
CA GLN A 44 6.71 -6.59 -19.17
C GLN A 44 8.04 -7.27 -19.46
N GLN A 45 8.82 -6.73 -20.41
CA GLN A 45 10.16 -7.26 -20.76
C GLN A 45 11.13 -7.24 -19.57
N LEU A 46 11.08 -6.17 -18.76
CA LEU A 46 11.90 -6.06 -17.56
C LEU A 46 11.45 -7.06 -16.48
N GLN A 47 10.15 -7.27 -16.33
CA GLN A 47 9.61 -8.26 -15.41
C GLN A 47 10.08 -9.67 -15.73
N GLU A 48 10.08 -10.07 -17.02
CA GLU A 48 10.52 -11.38 -17.47
C GLU A 48 12.02 -11.62 -17.25
N THR A 49 12.84 -10.59 -17.43
CA THR A 49 14.30 -10.71 -17.44
C THR A 49 14.94 -10.47 -16.08
N ARG A 50 14.44 -9.49 -15.33
CA ARG A 50 15.06 -8.99 -14.10
C ARG A 50 14.15 -9.00 -12.89
N GLY A 51 12.84 -8.88 -13.11
CA GLY A 51 11.86 -8.51 -12.11
C GLY A 51 11.70 -7.00 -11.99
N VAL A 52 10.51 -6.60 -11.55
CA VAL A 52 10.12 -5.19 -11.40
C VAL A 52 9.62 -4.93 -9.98
N ILE A 53 10.00 -3.78 -9.43
CA ILE A 53 9.46 -3.23 -8.20
C ILE A 53 8.73 -1.93 -8.55
N VAL A 54 7.44 -1.86 -8.30
CA VAL A 54 6.64 -0.63 -8.47
C VAL A 54 6.74 0.20 -7.19
N PHE A 55 7.32 1.40 -7.29
CA PHE A 55 7.52 2.32 -6.18
C PHE A 55 7.06 3.72 -6.57
N THR A 56 5.80 4.00 -6.36
CA THR A 56 5.11 5.24 -6.72
C THR A 56 4.76 6.06 -5.47
N ASP A 57 4.38 7.30 -5.68
CA ASP A 57 3.96 8.21 -4.61
C ASP A 57 2.78 7.65 -3.80
N PRO A 58 2.71 7.94 -2.49
CA PRO A 58 1.63 7.46 -1.64
C PRO A 58 0.37 8.33 -1.77
N ASP A 59 -0.03 8.61 -3.01
CA ASP A 59 -1.18 9.43 -3.37
C ASP A 59 -2.11 8.72 -4.36
N PHE A 60 -3.12 9.44 -4.88
CA PHE A 60 -4.09 8.87 -5.80
C PHE A 60 -3.49 8.56 -7.18
N SER A 61 -2.58 9.40 -7.66
CA SER A 61 -1.91 9.21 -8.95
C SER A 61 -1.01 7.98 -8.93
N GLY A 62 -0.17 7.88 -7.91
CA GLY A 62 0.73 6.75 -7.72
C GLY A 62 -0.01 5.43 -7.54
N GLU A 63 -1.13 5.43 -6.82
CA GLU A 63 -1.96 4.23 -6.67
C GLU A 63 -2.64 3.83 -8.00
N LYS A 64 -3.03 4.79 -8.84
CA LYS A 64 -3.56 4.51 -10.19
C LYS A 64 -2.50 3.86 -11.08
N ILE A 65 -1.29 4.42 -11.11
CA ILE A 65 -0.15 3.85 -11.85
C ILE A 65 0.11 2.43 -11.41
N ARG A 66 0.22 2.21 -10.10
CA ARG A 66 0.45 0.89 -9.49
C ARG A 66 -0.57 -0.14 -9.95
N LYS A 67 -1.86 0.18 -9.87
CA LYS A 67 -2.95 -0.71 -10.30
C LYS A 67 -2.94 -0.99 -11.80
N THR A 68 -2.64 0.02 -12.62
CA THR A 68 -2.53 -0.18 -14.06
C THR A 68 -1.39 -1.14 -14.38
N ILE A 69 -0.21 -0.98 -13.76
CA ILE A 69 0.92 -1.89 -13.96
C ILE A 69 0.56 -3.31 -13.49
N ALA A 70 -0.01 -3.46 -12.29
CA ALA A 70 -0.36 -4.77 -11.75
C ALA A 70 -1.39 -5.54 -12.60
N ALA A 71 -2.33 -4.82 -13.24
CA ALA A 71 -3.32 -5.42 -14.12
C ALA A 71 -2.73 -5.93 -15.44
N GLU A 72 -1.68 -5.28 -15.96
CA GLU A 72 -1.07 -5.59 -17.25
C GLU A 72 0.20 -6.47 -17.12
N VAL A 73 0.86 -6.42 -15.96
CA VAL A 73 2.13 -7.10 -15.73
C VAL A 73 2.03 -7.93 -14.44
N PRO A 74 1.74 -9.24 -14.54
CA PRO A 74 1.62 -10.10 -13.38
C PRO A 74 2.92 -10.22 -12.56
N ASN A 75 2.77 -10.51 -11.27
CA ASN A 75 3.87 -10.80 -10.35
C ASN A 75 4.89 -9.65 -10.15
N VAL A 76 4.55 -8.42 -10.49
CA VAL A 76 5.37 -7.28 -10.08
C VAL A 76 5.37 -7.15 -8.56
N LYS A 77 6.51 -6.73 -8.02
CA LYS A 77 6.62 -6.44 -6.58
C LYS A 77 6.20 -5.00 -6.31
N HIS A 78 5.64 -4.77 -5.15
CA HIS A 78 5.19 -3.44 -4.70
C HIS A 78 5.97 -3.02 -3.46
N ALA A 79 6.56 -1.84 -3.52
CA ALA A 79 7.09 -1.12 -2.35
C ALA A 79 6.14 0.03 -2.01
N PHE A 80 5.94 0.29 -0.71
CA PHE A 80 5.07 1.37 -0.23
C PHE A 80 5.82 2.29 0.71
N LEU A 81 5.84 3.58 0.36
CA LEU A 81 6.34 4.62 1.24
C LEU A 81 5.23 5.05 2.22
N LYS A 82 5.58 5.27 3.49
CA LYS A 82 4.64 5.88 4.43
C LYS A 82 4.33 7.31 4.01
N ARG A 83 3.08 7.73 4.17
CA ARG A 83 2.68 9.11 3.83
C ARG A 83 3.44 10.16 4.63
N SER A 84 3.75 9.86 5.90
CA SER A 84 4.57 10.71 6.75
C SER A 84 5.98 10.95 6.21
N ASP A 85 6.54 9.97 5.51
CA ASP A 85 7.91 10.02 4.98
C ASP A 85 7.97 10.65 3.57
N ALA A 86 6.81 10.92 2.97
CA ALA A 86 6.65 11.51 1.64
C ALA A 86 6.24 12.99 1.68
N VAL A 87 6.19 13.60 2.86
CA VAL A 87 5.77 14.99 3.03
C VAL A 87 6.88 15.94 2.58
N PRO A 88 6.59 16.92 1.69
CA PRO A 88 7.58 17.91 1.32
C PRO A 88 7.91 18.88 2.47
N ASP A 89 9.13 19.40 2.50
CA ASP A 89 9.54 20.44 3.46
C ASP A 89 8.76 21.75 3.28
N HIS A 90 8.21 21.97 2.09
CA HIS A 90 7.42 23.15 1.73
C HIS A 90 6.06 22.72 1.14
N LYS A 91 5.21 23.68 0.74
CA LYS A 91 3.94 23.37 0.07
C LYS A 91 4.19 22.54 -1.20
N GLY A 92 3.58 21.36 -1.26
CA GLY A 92 3.69 20.44 -2.40
C GLY A 92 2.83 19.19 -2.22
N SER A 93 2.88 18.30 -3.20
CA SER A 93 2.30 16.96 -3.14
C SER A 93 3.19 16.02 -2.34
N LEU A 94 2.62 14.92 -1.87
CA LEU A 94 3.41 13.81 -1.33
C LEU A 94 4.24 13.20 -2.47
N GLY A 95 5.50 12.87 -2.21
CA GLY A 95 6.36 12.29 -3.24
C GLY A 95 7.50 11.44 -2.69
N VAL A 96 7.92 10.46 -3.46
CA VAL A 96 9.13 9.65 -3.20
C VAL A 96 10.37 10.55 -3.15
N GLU A 97 10.37 11.61 -3.93
CA GLU A 97 11.45 12.62 -3.99
C GLU A 97 11.74 13.30 -2.66
N HIS A 98 10.78 13.32 -1.72
CA HIS A 98 10.93 13.94 -0.40
C HIS A 98 11.41 12.96 0.67
N ALA A 99 11.36 11.66 0.39
CA ALA A 99 11.68 10.63 1.36
C ALA A 99 13.17 10.61 1.74
N SER A 100 13.47 10.28 2.98
CA SER A 100 14.87 10.03 3.37
C SER A 100 15.41 8.74 2.74
N PRO A 101 16.73 8.62 2.51
CA PRO A 101 17.32 7.38 2.03
C PRO A 101 17.01 6.17 2.93
N GLU A 102 16.86 6.38 4.22
CA GLU A 102 16.49 5.37 5.21
C GLU A 102 15.07 4.86 4.98
N ALA A 103 14.10 5.78 4.78
CA ALA A 103 12.70 5.45 4.52
C ALA A 103 12.55 4.66 3.21
N ILE A 104 13.31 5.03 2.17
CA ILE A 104 13.33 4.30 0.90
C ILE A 104 13.89 2.89 1.10
N ARG A 105 15.00 2.72 1.81
CA ARG A 105 15.57 1.40 2.09
C ARG A 105 14.57 0.53 2.85
N LEU A 106 13.94 1.06 3.88
CA LEU A 106 12.93 0.35 4.66
C LEU A 106 11.73 -0.09 3.80
N ALA A 107 11.24 0.78 2.91
CA ALA A 107 10.17 0.44 1.99
C ALA A 107 10.56 -0.69 1.01
N LEU A 108 11.82 -0.72 0.57
CA LEU A 108 12.33 -1.75 -0.33
C LEU A 108 12.69 -3.07 0.36
N GLU A 109 12.76 -3.10 1.70
CA GLU A 109 12.90 -4.33 2.48
C GLU A 109 11.59 -5.10 2.62
N HIS A 110 10.44 -4.41 2.50
CA HIS A 110 9.09 -4.97 2.66
C HIS A 110 8.33 -4.90 1.35
N LEU A 111 8.55 -5.90 0.50
CA LEU A 111 7.91 -6.00 -0.81
C LEU A 111 6.72 -6.96 -0.77
N TYR A 112 5.65 -6.58 -1.46
CA TYR A 112 4.48 -7.42 -1.68
C TYR A 112 4.35 -7.79 -3.15
N THR A 113 3.86 -9.00 -3.40
CA THR A 113 3.40 -9.46 -4.72
C THR A 113 1.92 -9.75 -4.61
N GLU A 114 1.12 -9.31 -5.56
CA GLU A 114 -0.31 -9.61 -5.57
C GLU A 114 -0.55 -11.09 -5.91
N ASP A 115 -1.47 -11.72 -5.17
CA ASP A 115 -1.95 -13.08 -5.43
C ASP A 115 -3.48 -13.07 -5.44
N ASP A 116 -4.04 -13.15 -6.64
CA ASP A 116 -5.49 -13.13 -6.84
C ASP A 116 -6.19 -14.40 -6.34
N GLU A 117 -5.46 -15.51 -6.22
CA GLU A 117 -5.96 -16.79 -5.73
C GLU A 117 -5.82 -16.95 -4.21
N ALA A 118 -5.16 -16.00 -3.54
CA ALA A 118 -4.99 -16.02 -2.09
C ALA A 118 -6.34 -16.09 -1.36
N LEU A 119 -6.43 -16.92 -0.34
CA LEU A 119 -7.62 -16.99 0.50
C LEU A 119 -7.61 -15.85 1.53
N PRO A 120 -8.77 -15.18 1.78
CA PRO A 120 -8.87 -14.16 2.82
C PRO A 120 -8.55 -14.75 4.20
N GLN A 121 -7.57 -14.17 4.90
CA GLN A 121 -7.23 -14.57 6.28
C GLN A 121 -7.90 -13.68 7.32
N ILE A 122 -8.40 -12.51 6.91
CA ILE A 122 -9.01 -11.49 7.75
C ILE A 122 -10.45 -11.33 7.30
N SER A 123 -11.39 -11.59 8.20
CA SER A 123 -12.83 -11.50 7.95
C SER A 123 -13.32 -10.06 7.97
N GLN A 124 -14.56 -9.84 7.52
CA GLN A 124 -15.20 -8.53 7.66
C GLN A 124 -15.48 -8.17 9.13
N ASP A 125 -15.78 -9.18 9.96
CA ASP A 125 -16.00 -8.99 11.38
C ASP A 125 -14.71 -8.51 12.06
N ASP A 126 -13.55 -9.10 11.75
CA ASP A 126 -12.25 -8.61 12.23
C ASP A 126 -12.03 -7.13 11.88
N LEU A 127 -12.41 -6.71 10.67
CA LEU A 127 -12.26 -5.31 10.24
C LEU A 127 -13.24 -4.35 10.93
N MET A 128 -14.43 -4.83 11.24
CA MET A 128 -15.44 -4.06 12.00
C MET A 128 -15.02 -3.92 13.47
N GLU A 129 -14.62 -5.01 14.10
CA GLU A 129 -14.11 -5.03 15.48
C GLU A 129 -12.89 -4.15 15.65
N ALA A 130 -11.98 -4.16 14.68
CA ALA A 130 -10.84 -3.24 14.65
C ALA A 130 -11.22 -1.78 14.33
N GLY A 131 -12.50 -1.44 14.17
CA GLY A 131 -12.97 -0.08 13.89
C GLY A 131 -12.39 0.50 12.60
N LEU A 132 -12.13 -0.34 11.59
CA LEU A 132 -11.52 0.06 10.32
C LEU A 132 -12.55 0.39 9.24
N ILE A 133 -13.80 -0.04 9.41
CA ILE A 133 -14.87 0.11 8.40
C ILE A 133 -15.78 1.30 8.73
N VAL A 134 -16.23 1.41 9.96
CA VAL A 134 -17.21 2.40 10.41
C VAL A 134 -16.65 3.23 11.57
N GLY A 135 -17.13 4.46 11.70
CA GLY A 135 -16.76 5.37 12.80
C GLY A 135 -15.89 6.55 12.35
N LYS A 136 -15.90 7.60 13.17
CA LYS A 136 -15.22 8.88 12.88
C LYS A 136 -13.72 8.71 12.65
N GLU A 137 -13.10 7.75 13.33
CA GLU A 137 -11.66 7.51 13.28
C GLU A 137 -11.24 6.40 12.31
N ALA A 138 -12.19 5.69 11.69
CA ALA A 138 -11.90 4.55 10.81
C ALA A 138 -10.92 4.91 9.68
N LYS A 139 -11.02 6.13 9.12
CA LYS A 139 -10.08 6.60 8.10
C LYS A 139 -8.65 6.70 8.65
N GLN A 140 -8.47 7.28 9.83
CA GLN A 140 -7.15 7.45 10.45
C GLN A 140 -6.55 6.10 10.84
N ARG A 141 -7.38 5.18 11.34
CA ARG A 141 -6.95 3.81 11.66
C ARG A 141 -6.50 3.07 10.41
N ARG A 142 -7.19 3.19 9.27
CA ARG A 142 -6.73 2.61 7.99
C ARG A 142 -5.42 3.22 7.49
N ILE A 143 -5.20 4.51 7.67
CA ILE A 143 -3.91 5.15 7.35
C ILE A 143 -2.81 4.49 8.18
N LYS A 144 -2.97 4.42 9.50
CA LYS A 144 -2.01 3.80 10.41
C LYS A 144 -1.79 2.31 10.10
N LEU A 145 -2.87 1.56 9.84
CA LEU A 145 -2.78 0.16 9.45
C LEU A 145 -1.94 -0.02 8.18
N GLY A 146 -2.22 0.79 7.15
CA GLY A 146 -1.47 0.75 5.90
C GLY A 146 0.01 1.10 6.08
N GLU A 147 0.34 2.00 7.00
CA GLU A 147 1.71 2.38 7.35
C GLU A 147 2.43 1.28 8.14
N ILE A 148 1.76 0.66 9.12
CA ILE A 148 2.36 -0.41 9.93
C ILE A 148 2.60 -1.66 9.08
N LEU A 149 1.62 -2.07 8.28
CA LEU A 149 1.72 -3.23 7.42
C LEU A 149 2.53 -2.96 6.13
N GLY A 150 2.84 -1.71 5.81
CA GLY A 150 3.54 -1.36 4.57
C GLY A 150 2.74 -1.65 3.29
N ILE A 151 1.40 -1.63 3.36
CA ILE A 151 0.50 -1.94 2.24
C ILE A 151 -0.15 -0.70 1.59
N GLY A 152 0.27 0.47 2.01
CA GLY A 152 -0.30 1.74 1.57
C GLY A 152 -1.72 1.99 2.09
N TYR A 153 -2.24 3.21 1.85
CA TYR A 153 -3.59 3.56 2.25
C TYR A 153 -4.62 3.06 1.26
N VAL A 154 -5.69 2.47 1.78
CA VAL A 154 -6.89 2.11 1.03
C VAL A 154 -8.15 2.55 1.78
N ASN A 155 -9.25 2.78 1.04
CA ASN A 155 -10.55 3.04 1.66
C ASN A 155 -11.18 1.76 2.23
N ALA A 156 -12.26 1.91 3.01
CA ALA A 156 -12.93 0.78 3.66
C ALA A 156 -13.37 -0.32 2.68
N LYS A 157 -13.81 0.04 1.47
CA LYS A 157 -14.28 -0.92 0.46
C LYS A 157 -13.13 -1.74 -0.13
N GLN A 158 -11.95 -1.14 -0.26
CA GLN A 158 -10.79 -1.78 -0.89
C GLN A 158 -9.91 -2.55 0.12
N LEU A 159 -10.03 -2.25 1.41
CA LEU A 159 -9.19 -2.84 2.44
C LEU A 159 -9.22 -4.38 2.47
N PRO A 160 -10.40 -5.06 2.45
CA PRO A 160 -10.43 -6.53 2.47
C PRO A 160 -9.67 -7.14 1.30
N LYS A 161 -9.89 -6.62 0.09
CA LYS A 161 -9.20 -7.12 -1.11
C LYS A 161 -7.70 -6.85 -1.08
N ARG A 162 -7.25 -5.71 -0.55
CA ARG A 162 -5.83 -5.39 -0.40
C ARG A 162 -5.13 -6.36 0.57
N LEU A 163 -5.75 -6.63 1.71
CA LEU A 163 -5.21 -7.57 2.70
C LEU A 163 -5.13 -9.00 2.13
N GLN A 164 -6.12 -9.40 1.34
CA GLN A 164 -6.15 -10.68 0.64
C GLN A 164 -5.03 -10.77 -0.40
N LEU A 165 -4.97 -9.83 -1.35
CA LEU A 165 -4.00 -9.81 -2.46
C LEU A 165 -2.55 -9.87 -1.96
N PHE A 166 -2.26 -9.19 -0.86
CA PHE A 166 -0.93 -9.16 -0.28
C PHE A 166 -0.72 -10.26 0.78
N GLN A 167 -1.66 -11.19 0.90
CA GLN A 167 -1.57 -12.36 1.77
C GLN A 167 -1.19 -11.98 3.21
N VAL A 168 -1.74 -10.84 3.71
CA VAL A 168 -1.47 -10.39 5.06
C VAL A 168 -1.96 -11.45 6.05
N ALA A 169 -1.05 -11.97 6.87
CA ALA A 169 -1.37 -12.96 7.89
C ALA A 169 -2.25 -12.34 8.99
N LYS A 170 -3.16 -13.14 9.56
CA LYS A 170 -4.03 -12.67 10.63
C LYS A 170 -3.23 -12.19 11.85
N SER A 171 -2.14 -12.86 12.19
CA SER A 171 -1.23 -12.45 13.27
C SER A 171 -0.61 -11.07 13.07
N ASP A 172 -0.21 -10.75 11.83
CA ASP A 172 0.40 -9.46 11.50
C ASP A 172 -0.65 -8.35 11.55
N PHE A 173 -1.87 -8.64 11.09
CA PHE A 173 -3.02 -7.75 11.19
C PHE A 173 -3.35 -7.44 12.66
N GLU A 174 -3.45 -8.45 13.53
CA GLU A 174 -3.76 -8.30 14.94
C GLU A 174 -2.67 -7.47 15.67
N GLN A 175 -1.41 -7.74 15.38
CA GLN A 175 -0.29 -6.94 15.92
C GLN A 175 -0.36 -5.47 15.46
N ALA A 176 -0.69 -5.24 14.20
CA ALA A 176 -0.85 -3.89 13.68
C ALA A 176 -2.02 -3.16 14.34
N VAL A 177 -3.15 -3.84 14.56
CA VAL A 177 -4.30 -3.31 15.30
C VAL A 177 -3.92 -2.97 16.73
N GLN A 178 -3.22 -3.85 17.44
CA GLN A 178 -2.71 -3.56 18.79
C GLN A 178 -1.82 -2.32 18.82
N GLN A 179 -0.95 -2.13 17.85
CA GLN A 179 -0.11 -0.92 17.76
C GLN A 179 -0.94 0.35 17.53
N ILE A 180 -2.01 0.27 16.71
CA ILE A 180 -2.93 1.40 16.47
C ILE A 180 -3.56 1.88 17.78
N TYR A 181 -3.92 0.96 18.67
CA TYR A 181 -4.55 1.25 19.96
C TYR A 181 -3.56 1.48 21.11
N GLY A 182 -2.24 1.51 20.81
CA GLY A 182 -1.19 1.76 21.82
C GLY A 182 -1.04 0.63 22.84
N GLY A 183 -1.30 -0.61 22.43
CA GLY A 183 -1.26 -1.79 23.30
C GLY A 183 -2.45 -1.92 24.27
N LYS A 184 -3.47 -1.11 24.11
CA LYS A 184 -4.70 -1.13 24.94
C LYS A 184 -5.86 -1.85 24.29
N TYR A 185 -5.62 -2.57 23.19
CA TYR A 185 -6.66 -3.36 22.54
C TYR A 185 -6.88 -4.65 23.35
N GLU A 186 -7.90 -4.70 24.17
CA GLU A 186 -8.46 -5.94 24.70
C GLU A 186 -9.81 -6.15 23.98
N GLU A 187 -10.12 -7.40 23.58
CA GLU A 187 -11.40 -7.76 22.93
C GLU A 187 -12.63 -7.31 23.72
N SER A 188 -12.47 -7.08 25.05
CA SER A 188 -13.49 -6.62 25.96
C SER A 188 -13.79 -5.11 25.89
N ASP A 189 -12.93 -4.30 25.27
CA ASP A 189 -13.07 -2.84 25.25
C ASP A 189 -13.89 -2.31 24.07
N TRP A 190 -14.31 -3.19 23.16
CA TRP A 190 -15.17 -2.83 22.03
C TRP A 190 -16.64 -3.03 22.37
N ASP A 191 -17.28 -1.96 22.81
CA ASP A 191 -18.74 -1.90 22.95
C ASP A 191 -19.39 -1.65 21.57
N TRP A 192 -19.72 -2.73 20.88
CA TRP A 192 -20.40 -2.69 19.58
C TRP A 192 -21.84 -2.11 19.70
N GLU A 193 -22.51 -2.24 20.85
CA GLU A 193 -23.88 -1.75 21.07
C GLU A 193 -23.96 -0.23 21.07
N SER A 194 -22.91 0.46 21.54
CA SER A 194 -22.89 1.93 21.58
C SER A 194 -22.55 2.57 20.21
N HIS A 195 -22.04 1.82 19.24
CA HIS A 195 -21.53 2.36 17.97
C HIS A 195 -22.22 1.81 16.71
N ALA A 196 -23.07 0.80 16.84
CA ALA A 196 -23.78 0.18 15.72
C ALA A 196 -25.18 0.78 15.57
N ASN A 197 -25.41 1.53 14.49
CA ASN A 197 -26.76 1.75 14.00
C ASN A 197 -27.07 0.65 12.96
N PRO A 198 -27.88 -0.38 13.29
CA PRO A 198 -28.09 -1.56 12.43
C PRO A 198 -28.70 -1.24 11.07
N GLY A 199 -29.20 -0.02 10.86
CA GLY A 199 -29.82 0.43 9.62
C GLY A 199 -28.83 0.79 8.50
N ASP A 200 -27.59 1.13 8.83
CA ASP A 200 -26.62 1.61 7.83
C ASP A 200 -25.82 0.49 7.16
N PHE A 201 -25.71 -0.68 7.79
CA PHE A 201 -24.91 -1.80 7.28
C PHE A 201 -25.45 -2.39 5.97
N ARG A 202 -26.79 -2.51 5.82
CA ARG A 202 -27.41 -3.11 4.62
C ARG A 202 -27.34 -2.23 3.38
N LYS A 203 -27.10 -0.93 3.53
CA LYS A 203 -26.99 0.01 2.40
C LYS A 203 -25.59 0.06 1.80
N ILE A 204 -24.58 -0.32 2.57
CA ILE A 204 -23.17 -0.21 2.18
C ILE A 204 -22.68 -1.49 1.48
N TRP A 205 -23.35 -2.64 1.73
CA TRP A 205 -22.97 -3.93 1.16
C TRP A 205 -24.19 -4.77 0.79
N PRO A 206 -24.56 -4.83 -0.49
CA PRO A 206 -25.53 -5.81 -0.94
C PRO A 206 -24.87 -7.19 -0.94
N ILE A 207 -25.30 -8.05 -0.03
CA ILE A 207 -24.99 -9.48 -0.07
C ILE A 207 -25.62 -10.04 -1.36
N ARG A 208 -24.80 -10.55 -2.26
CA ARG A 208 -25.21 -11.48 -3.30
C ARG A 208 -24.69 -12.85 -2.97
#